data_44823cdadb7905a47ecc39aa8398f1b3
#
_entry.id   44823cdadb7905a47ecc39aa8398f1b3
#
_cell.length_a   1.000
_cell.length_b   1.000
_cell.length_c   1.000
_cell.angle_alpha   90.00
_cell.angle_beta   90.00
_cell.angle_gamma   90.00
#
_symmetry.space_group_name_H-M   'P 1'
#
loop_
_entity.id
_entity.type
_entity.pdbx_description
1 polymer ?
#
loop_
_entity_poly.entity_id
_entity_poly.type
_entity_poly.pdbx_seq_one_letter_code
_entity_poly.pdbx_strand_id
1 'polypeptide(L)'
;MLDTGGGLKKAAWFFQDSRGHSGKETPFILHNVDVLSTIDLERMRQLHFETQALATLAVQDRETSRYLLFDERRQLCGRRAGRNQPPELVRPAQQARAWAFSGIHVISPRLLAMMTEDGVFSIIASYLRLAAQGEKILAFRADEYDWRDLGKPENVAQAVQDLK
;
A
#
# COMPACT_ATOMS: atom_id res chain seq x y z
N MET A 1 13.75 -9.96 -11.66
CA MET A 1 13.03 -8.89 -10.91
C MET A 1 12.16 -9.59 -9.87
N LEU A 2 12.07 -9.11 -8.62
CA LEU A 2 11.40 -9.84 -7.53
C LEU A 2 9.97 -9.36 -7.24
N ASP A 3 9.50 -8.33 -7.97
CA ASP A 3 8.30 -7.55 -7.61
C ASP A 3 8.41 -6.96 -6.17
N THR A 4 7.47 -6.10 -5.78
CA THR A 4 7.56 -5.35 -4.52
C THR A 4 7.58 -6.26 -3.29
N GLY A 5 6.76 -7.31 -3.28
CA GLY A 5 6.69 -8.24 -2.14
C GLY A 5 7.96 -9.05 -1.97
N GLY A 6 8.46 -9.66 -3.05
CA GLY A 6 9.70 -10.45 -3.01
C GLY A 6 10.93 -9.58 -2.71
N GLY A 7 10.96 -8.34 -3.23
CA GLY A 7 12.01 -7.37 -2.92
C GLY A 7 12.03 -6.98 -1.45
N LEU A 8 10.87 -6.65 -0.87
CA LEU A 8 10.74 -6.31 0.54
C LEU A 8 11.13 -7.48 1.45
N LYS A 9 10.65 -8.70 1.14
CA LYS A 9 11.00 -9.90 1.91
C LYS A 9 12.51 -10.14 1.92
N LYS A 10 13.18 -9.97 0.78
CA LYS A 10 14.63 -10.10 0.70
C LYS A 10 15.39 -9.03 1.50
N ALA A 11 14.83 -7.83 1.64
CA ALA A 11 15.38 -6.73 2.42
C ALA A 11 14.97 -6.75 3.90
N ALA A 12 14.20 -7.75 4.36
CA ALA A 12 13.62 -7.80 5.71
C ALA A 12 14.67 -7.67 6.83
N TRP A 13 15.87 -8.21 6.64
CA TRP A 13 16.97 -8.11 7.58
C TRP A 13 17.32 -6.66 7.94
N PHE A 14 17.23 -5.73 6.98
CA PHE A 14 17.53 -4.31 7.20
C PHE A 14 16.55 -3.65 8.17
N PHE A 15 15.29 -4.06 8.15
CA PHE A 15 14.23 -3.48 8.97
C PHE A 15 14.09 -4.17 10.34
N GLN A 16 14.62 -5.38 10.52
CA GLN A 16 14.56 -6.12 11.77
C GLN A 16 15.50 -5.56 12.85
N ASP A 17 16.60 -4.94 12.46
CA ASP A 17 17.56 -4.27 13.37
C ASP A 17 17.06 -2.88 13.83
N SER A 18 15.96 -2.39 13.27
CA SER A 18 15.42 -1.05 13.54
C SER A 18 14.64 -0.96 14.88
N ARG A 19 14.94 -1.81 15.86
CA ARG A 19 14.50 -1.60 17.24
C ARG A 19 15.28 -0.41 17.79
N GLY A 20 14.69 0.78 17.66
CA GLY A 20 15.26 1.99 18.26
C GLY A 20 15.48 1.81 19.77
N HIS A 21 16.26 2.67 20.38
CA HIS A 21 16.59 2.68 21.83
C HIS A 21 15.37 2.55 22.76
N SER A 22 14.14 2.68 22.24
CA SER A 22 12.86 2.57 22.98
C SER A 22 12.26 1.15 23.00
N GLY A 23 12.87 0.16 22.33
CA GLY A 23 12.33 -1.22 22.23
C GLY A 23 11.00 -1.32 21.43
N LYS A 24 10.49 -0.22 20.90
CA LYS A 24 9.28 -0.19 20.07
C LYS A 24 9.64 -0.34 18.59
N GLU A 25 8.89 -1.18 17.89
CA GLU A 25 9.00 -1.30 16.44
C GLU A 25 8.62 0.02 15.77
N THR A 26 9.53 0.59 14.98
CA THR A 26 9.27 1.81 14.23
C THR A 26 8.76 1.46 12.83
N PRO A 27 7.54 1.89 12.46
CA PRO A 27 7.04 1.70 11.11
C PRO A 27 7.95 2.38 10.07
N PHE A 28 8.05 1.78 8.91
CA PHE A 28 8.82 2.32 7.78
C PHE A 28 7.91 2.64 6.58
N ILE A 29 8.40 3.53 5.72
CA ILE A 29 7.72 3.87 4.47
C ILE A 29 8.32 3.05 3.34
N LEU A 30 7.47 2.40 2.56
CA LEU A 30 7.82 1.78 1.29
C LEU A 30 7.18 2.61 0.17
N HIS A 31 8.00 3.12 -0.73
CA HIS A 31 7.58 3.99 -1.81
C HIS A 31 8.07 3.42 -3.14
N ASN A 32 7.17 3.22 -4.10
CA ASN A 32 7.54 2.79 -5.45
C ASN A 32 8.41 3.86 -6.11
N VAL A 33 9.53 3.44 -6.69
CA VAL A 33 10.55 4.34 -7.26
C VAL A 33 10.04 5.14 -8.47
N ASP A 34 9.02 4.63 -9.15
CA ASP A 34 8.39 5.22 -10.34
C ASP A 34 7.13 6.06 -10.00
N VAL A 35 6.97 6.45 -8.75
CA VAL A 35 5.87 7.33 -8.31
C VAL A 35 6.41 8.69 -7.90
N LEU A 36 5.82 9.75 -8.43
CA LEU A 36 5.99 11.12 -7.96
C LEU A 36 4.71 11.58 -7.28
N SER A 37 4.82 12.11 -6.06
CA SER A 37 3.63 12.52 -5.32
C SER A 37 3.93 13.61 -4.29
N THR A 38 2.89 14.40 -3.97
CA THR A 38 2.88 15.39 -2.88
C THR A 38 2.17 14.84 -1.63
N ILE A 39 1.88 13.53 -1.56
CA ILE A 39 1.20 12.90 -0.43
C ILE A 39 1.94 13.22 0.88
N ASP A 40 1.19 13.70 1.88
CA ASP A 40 1.71 13.98 3.22
C ASP A 40 2.05 12.67 3.96
N LEU A 41 3.32 12.30 3.89
CA LEU A 41 3.84 11.07 4.48
C LEU A 41 3.78 11.12 6.01
N GLU A 42 3.89 12.30 6.62
CA GLU A 42 3.80 12.42 8.08
C GLU A 42 2.37 12.21 8.57
N ARG A 43 1.39 12.78 7.91
CA ARG A 43 -0.03 12.54 8.22
C ARG A 43 -0.41 11.06 8.01
N MET A 44 0.15 10.42 6.98
CA MET A 44 -0.03 9.00 6.74
C MET A 44 0.60 8.13 7.83
N ARG A 45 1.81 8.49 8.29
CA ARG A 45 2.52 7.86 9.40
C ARG A 45 1.74 8.02 10.72
N GLN A 46 1.22 9.21 10.99
CA GLN A 46 0.41 9.48 12.17
C GLN A 46 -0.84 8.61 12.21
N LEU A 47 -1.62 8.54 11.11
CA LEU A 47 -2.79 7.65 11.00
C LEU A 47 -2.41 6.19 11.27
N HIS A 48 -1.30 5.73 10.70
CA HIS A 48 -0.80 4.38 10.90
C HIS A 48 -0.54 4.09 12.39
N PHE A 49 0.13 5.02 13.06
CA PHE A 49 0.46 4.89 14.48
C PHE A 49 -0.79 4.92 15.37
N GLU A 50 -1.69 5.88 15.16
CA GLU A 50 -2.93 6.02 15.93
C GLU A 50 -3.85 4.80 15.81
N THR A 51 -3.89 4.20 14.63
CA THR A 51 -4.74 3.05 14.36
C THR A 51 -4.10 1.71 14.67
N GLN A 52 -2.80 1.67 14.96
CA GLN A 52 -2.02 0.45 15.16
C GLN A 52 -2.19 -0.52 13.97
N ALA A 53 -2.20 0.00 12.75
CA ALA A 53 -2.36 -0.79 11.55
C ALA A 53 -1.14 -1.69 11.30
N LEU A 54 -1.32 -2.80 10.59
CA LEU A 54 -0.22 -3.60 10.05
C LEU A 54 0.40 -2.92 8.83
N ALA A 55 -0.47 -2.36 7.98
CA ALA A 55 -0.08 -1.51 6.87
C ALA A 55 -1.11 -0.41 6.62
N THR A 56 -0.66 0.76 6.17
CA THR A 56 -1.50 1.87 5.71
C THR A 56 -1.13 2.17 4.27
N LEU A 57 -2.10 2.14 3.36
CA LEU A 57 -1.90 2.24 1.92
C LEU A 57 -2.44 3.58 1.43
N ALA A 58 -1.64 4.37 0.73
CA ALA A 58 -2.14 5.56 0.04
C ALA A 58 -3.02 5.13 -1.15
N VAL A 59 -4.24 5.65 -1.20
CA VAL A 59 -5.23 5.32 -2.23
C VAL A 59 -5.96 6.56 -2.74
N GLN A 60 -6.37 6.53 -4.00
CA GLN A 60 -7.12 7.61 -4.65
C GLN A 60 -8.31 7.07 -5.43
N ASP A 61 -9.34 7.89 -5.59
CA ASP A 61 -10.47 7.62 -6.48
C ASP A 61 -10.11 8.04 -7.91
N ARG A 62 -9.32 7.23 -8.57
CA ARG A 62 -8.89 7.41 -9.95
C ARG A 62 -9.10 6.14 -10.76
N GLU A 63 -9.08 6.24 -12.08
CA GLU A 63 -9.18 5.07 -12.93
C GLU A 63 -7.92 4.20 -12.87
N THR A 64 -8.14 2.89 -12.80
CA THR A 64 -7.09 1.87 -12.82
C THR A 64 -7.66 0.54 -13.31
N SER A 65 -6.80 -0.31 -13.82
CA SER A 65 -7.14 -1.71 -14.09
C SER A 65 -7.13 -2.61 -12.83
N ARG A 66 -6.63 -2.10 -11.69
CA ARG A 66 -6.44 -2.88 -10.46
C ARG A 66 -6.88 -2.08 -9.25
N TYR A 67 -8.09 -2.33 -8.79
CA TYR A 67 -8.64 -1.70 -7.58
C TYR A 67 -8.41 -2.56 -6.34
N LEU A 68 -8.11 -1.91 -5.22
CA LEU A 68 -8.26 -2.48 -3.89
C LEU A 68 -9.63 -2.11 -3.34
N LEU A 69 -10.25 -3.03 -2.61
CA LEU A 69 -11.57 -2.85 -2.02
C LEU A 69 -11.43 -2.66 -0.51
N PHE A 70 -12.09 -1.63 -0.01
CA PHE A 70 -12.07 -1.28 1.41
C PHE A 70 -13.49 -1.18 1.94
N ASP A 71 -13.69 -1.68 3.15
CA ASP A 71 -14.97 -1.60 3.85
C ASP A 71 -15.25 -0.18 4.38
N GLU A 72 -16.39 -0.01 5.07
CA GLU A 72 -16.82 1.23 5.68
C GLU A 72 -15.85 1.77 6.76
N ARG A 73 -15.01 0.91 7.35
CA ARG A 73 -13.94 1.26 8.29
C ARG A 73 -12.60 1.53 7.59
N ARG A 74 -12.62 1.60 6.26
CA ARG A 74 -11.42 1.75 5.42
C ARG A 74 -10.42 0.61 5.56
N GLN A 75 -10.85 -0.59 5.98
CA GLN A 75 -9.99 -1.77 6.06
C GLN A 75 -10.07 -2.54 4.74
N LEU A 76 -8.93 -3.04 4.27
CA LEU A 76 -8.82 -3.85 3.06
C LEU A 76 -9.72 -5.09 3.19
N CYS A 77 -10.62 -5.28 2.24
CA CYS A 77 -11.53 -6.42 2.20
C CYS A 77 -11.50 -7.21 0.90
N GLY A 78 -10.75 -6.74 -0.11
CA GLY A 78 -10.68 -7.45 -1.40
C GLY A 78 -9.97 -6.65 -2.49
N ARG A 79 -10.18 -7.12 -3.71
CA ARG A 79 -9.68 -6.47 -4.94
C ARG A 79 -10.70 -6.61 -6.09
N ARG A 80 -10.49 -5.85 -7.15
CA ARG A 80 -11.28 -5.93 -8.38
C ARG A 80 -10.44 -5.55 -9.60
N ALA A 81 -10.52 -6.35 -10.66
CA ALA A 81 -9.86 -6.08 -11.93
C ALA A 81 -10.75 -5.18 -12.81
N GLY A 82 -10.46 -3.86 -12.83
CA GLY A 82 -11.28 -2.89 -13.56
C GLY A 82 -12.64 -2.58 -12.90
N ARG A 83 -13.34 -1.57 -13.40
CA ARG A 83 -14.62 -1.11 -12.81
C ARG A 83 -15.76 -2.11 -12.99
N ASN A 84 -15.78 -2.85 -14.09
CA ASN A 84 -16.91 -3.69 -14.50
C ASN A 84 -16.74 -5.17 -14.14
N GLN A 85 -15.62 -5.54 -13.50
CA GLN A 85 -15.40 -6.92 -13.09
C GLN A 85 -15.99 -7.18 -11.69
N PRO A 86 -16.41 -8.42 -11.40
CA PRO A 86 -16.91 -8.76 -10.08
C PRO A 86 -15.83 -8.56 -9.00
N PRO A 87 -16.22 -8.16 -7.77
CA PRO A 87 -15.29 -8.04 -6.67
C PRO A 87 -14.82 -9.43 -6.19
N GLU A 88 -13.53 -9.53 -5.88
CA GLU A 88 -12.95 -10.68 -5.19
C GLU A 88 -12.74 -10.28 -3.73
N LEU A 89 -13.67 -10.67 -2.86
CA LEU A 89 -13.61 -10.36 -1.43
C LEU A 89 -12.83 -11.46 -0.70
N VAL A 90 -11.93 -11.05 0.18
CA VAL A 90 -11.14 -11.94 1.07
C VAL A 90 -11.68 -11.96 2.49
N ARG A 91 -12.58 -11.02 2.81
CA ARG A 91 -13.34 -10.99 4.06
C ARG A 91 -14.70 -10.32 3.82
N PRO A 92 -15.72 -10.60 4.66
CA PRO A 92 -17.04 -9.99 4.53
C PRO A 92 -16.97 -8.46 4.64
N ALA A 93 -17.73 -7.76 3.79
CA ALA A 93 -17.97 -6.32 3.86
C ALA A 93 -19.41 -6.04 3.40
N GLN A 94 -20.14 -5.17 4.10
CA GLN A 94 -21.48 -4.77 3.70
C GLN A 94 -21.45 -3.82 2.49
N GLN A 95 -20.50 -2.89 2.52
CA GLN A 95 -20.22 -1.99 1.40
C GLN A 95 -18.72 -1.93 1.17
N ALA A 96 -18.29 -2.27 -0.05
CA ALA A 96 -16.91 -2.19 -0.45
C ALA A 96 -16.71 -1.02 -1.41
N ARG A 97 -15.78 -0.11 -1.09
CA ARG A 97 -15.37 0.99 -1.96
C ARG A 97 -14.09 0.60 -2.68
N ALA A 98 -14.05 0.88 -3.98
CA ALA A 98 -12.93 0.55 -4.84
C ALA A 98 -12.03 1.78 -5.03
N TRP A 99 -10.76 1.68 -4.64
CA TRP A 99 -9.78 2.74 -4.83
C TRP A 99 -8.52 2.23 -5.49
N ALA A 100 -7.87 3.10 -6.26
CA ALA A 100 -6.59 2.83 -6.87
C ALA A 100 -5.46 2.99 -5.84
N PHE A 101 -4.61 1.99 -5.72
CA PHE A 101 -3.43 2.06 -4.89
C PHE A 101 -2.37 2.97 -5.54
N SER A 102 -1.73 3.82 -4.74
CA SER A 102 -0.79 4.85 -5.19
C SER A 102 0.69 4.47 -5.05
N GLY A 103 1.01 3.22 -4.67
CA GLY A 103 2.39 2.76 -4.58
C GLY A 103 3.16 3.27 -3.35
N ILE A 104 2.47 3.82 -2.35
CA ILE A 104 3.07 4.34 -1.11
C ILE A 104 2.42 3.65 0.08
N HIS A 105 3.24 3.11 0.97
CA HIS A 105 2.82 2.35 2.14
C HIS A 105 3.54 2.83 3.41
N VAL A 106 2.84 2.82 4.54
CA VAL A 106 3.47 2.78 5.87
C VAL A 106 3.29 1.37 6.41
N ILE A 107 4.35 0.73 6.84
CA ILE A 107 4.38 -0.70 7.19
C ILE A 107 4.95 -0.89 8.59
N SER A 108 4.23 -1.64 9.44
CA SER A 108 4.77 -2.13 10.70
C SER A 108 5.78 -3.26 10.45
N PRO A 109 6.98 -3.26 11.08
CA PRO A 109 8.00 -4.30 10.88
C PRO A 109 7.50 -5.72 11.13
N ARG A 110 6.51 -5.91 12.01
CA ARG A 110 5.88 -7.22 12.27
C ARG A 110 5.29 -7.87 11.02
N LEU A 111 4.93 -7.10 9.99
CA LEU A 111 4.47 -7.63 8.70
C LEU A 111 5.51 -8.55 8.06
N LEU A 112 6.80 -8.22 8.18
CA LEU A 112 7.89 -8.99 7.57
C LEU A 112 7.95 -10.43 8.10
N ALA A 113 7.70 -10.63 9.41
CA ALA A 113 7.61 -11.94 10.01
C ALA A 113 6.37 -12.75 9.59
N MET A 114 5.35 -12.06 9.07
CA MET A 114 4.09 -12.66 8.64
C MET A 114 4.06 -12.96 7.13
N MET A 115 5.09 -12.58 6.36
CA MET A 115 5.17 -12.85 4.92
C MET A 115 5.56 -14.31 4.67
N THR A 116 4.62 -15.11 4.22
CA THR A 116 4.82 -16.54 3.89
C THR A 116 5.10 -16.80 2.42
N GLU A 117 4.82 -15.82 1.56
CA GLU A 117 5.05 -15.89 0.12
C GLU A 117 6.56 -15.90 -0.17
N ASP A 118 6.97 -16.59 -1.25
CA ASP A 118 8.36 -16.71 -1.68
C ASP A 118 8.55 -16.39 -3.17
N GLY A 119 9.77 -16.05 -3.55
CA GLY A 119 10.14 -15.77 -4.93
C GLY A 119 9.66 -14.43 -5.44
N VAL A 120 9.04 -14.44 -6.63
CA VAL A 120 8.52 -13.24 -7.31
C VAL A 120 7.04 -13.09 -6.98
N PHE A 121 6.68 -12.09 -6.17
CA PHE A 121 5.28 -11.84 -5.84
C PHE A 121 5.01 -10.37 -5.52
N SER A 122 3.78 -9.94 -5.80
CA SER A 122 3.29 -8.62 -5.42
C SER A 122 2.96 -8.58 -3.93
N ILE A 123 3.36 -7.52 -3.24
CA ILE A 123 3.02 -7.31 -1.83
C ILE A 123 1.50 -7.29 -1.58
N ILE A 124 0.70 -6.98 -2.60
CA ILE A 124 -0.76 -7.01 -2.52
C ILE A 124 -1.28 -8.43 -2.20
N ALA A 125 -0.60 -9.48 -2.66
CA ALA A 125 -0.97 -10.86 -2.32
C ALA A 125 -0.86 -11.09 -0.79
N SER A 126 0.23 -10.66 -0.17
CA SER A 126 0.39 -10.71 1.29
C SER A 126 -0.67 -9.88 2.01
N TYR A 127 -0.96 -8.66 1.54
CA TYR A 127 -1.98 -7.82 2.15
C TYR A 127 -3.37 -8.46 2.11
N LEU A 128 -3.78 -9.04 0.98
CA LEU A 128 -5.08 -9.71 0.86
C LEU A 128 -5.18 -10.94 1.77
N ARG A 129 -4.13 -11.76 1.83
CA ARG A 129 -4.08 -12.91 2.73
C ARG A 129 -4.14 -12.48 4.21
N LEU A 130 -3.37 -11.47 4.60
CA LEU A 130 -3.35 -10.97 5.97
C LEU A 130 -4.67 -10.29 6.35
N ALA A 131 -5.30 -9.57 5.42
CA ALA A 131 -6.66 -9.03 5.61
C ALA A 131 -7.69 -10.15 5.84
N ALA A 132 -7.60 -11.27 5.11
CA ALA A 132 -8.44 -12.44 5.33
C ALA A 132 -8.24 -13.08 6.73
N GLN A 133 -7.05 -12.93 7.30
CA GLN A 133 -6.70 -13.38 8.66
C GLN A 133 -7.11 -12.39 9.76
N GLY A 134 -7.73 -11.25 9.39
CA GLY A 134 -8.20 -10.23 10.33
C GLY A 134 -7.19 -9.13 10.63
N GLU A 135 -6.03 -9.12 9.96
CA GLU A 135 -5.03 -8.06 10.13
C GLU A 135 -5.53 -6.72 9.59
N LYS A 136 -5.19 -5.65 10.32
CA LYS A 136 -5.63 -4.30 9.99
C LYS A 136 -4.76 -3.67 8.92
N ILE A 137 -5.26 -3.63 7.69
CA ILE A 137 -4.64 -2.94 6.56
C ILE A 137 -5.58 -1.83 6.12
N LEU A 138 -5.15 -0.58 6.25
CA LEU A 138 -6.00 0.60 6.12
C LEU A 138 -5.73 1.40 4.85
N ALA A 139 -6.78 2.05 4.34
CA ALA A 139 -6.67 3.07 3.33
C ALA A 139 -6.40 4.44 3.96
N PHE A 140 -5.37 5.12 3.47
CA PHE A 140 -5.18 6.56 3.61
C PHE A 140 -5.69 7.23 2.32
N ARG A 141 -6.78 8.02 2.42
CA ARG A 141 -7.34 8.74 1.26
C ARG A 141 -6.42 9.89 0.89
N ALA A 142 -5.91 9.85 -0.33
CA ALA A 142 -4.91 10.77 -0.86
C ALA A 142 -5.42 11.57 -2.06
N ASP A 143 -6.75 11.77 -2.18
CA ASP A 143 -7.37 12.42 -3.32
C ASP A 143 -7.02 13.92 -3.43
N GLU A 144 -6.66 14.54 -2.33
CA GLU A 144 -6.26 15.95 -2.26
C GLU A 144 -4.81 16.21 -2.70
N TYR A 145 -4.03 15.13 -2.95
CA TYR A 145 -2.62 15.22 -3.29
C TYR A 145 -2.37 14.87 -4.76
N ASP A 146 -1.35 15.48 -5.34
CA ASP A 146 -0.87 15.10 -6.67
C ASP A 146 -0.20 13.73 -6.62
N TRP A 147 -0.45 12.95 -7.67
CA TRP A 147 0.15 11.65 -7.87
C TRP A 147 0.38 11.39 -9.37
N ARG A 148 1.56 10.88 -9.69
CA ARG A 148 1.95 10.53 -11.06
C ARG A 148 2.72 9.23 -11.09
N ASP A 149 2.39 8.38 -12.04
CA ASP A 149 3.13 7.18 -12.38
C ASP A 149 4.16 7.54 -13.46
N LEU A 150 5.43 7.38 -13.15
CA LEU A 150 6.56 7.65 -14.05
C LEU A 150 7.10 6.38 -14.73
N GLY A 151 6.42 5.24 -14.59
CA GLY A 151 6.82 3.96 -15.16
C GLY A 151 6.83 3.91 -16.70
N LYS A 152 6.35 5.00 -17.37
CA LYS A 152 6.39 5.12 -18.82
C LYS A 152 7.12 6.41 -19.23
N PRO A 153 7.91 6.38 -20.32
CA PRO A 153 8.65 7.57 -20.79
C PRO A 153 7.75 8.78 -21.07
N GLU A 154 6.53 8.57 -21.58
CA GLU A 154 5.56 9.62 -21.86
C GLU A 154 5.15 10.37 -20.60
N ASN A 155 4.96 9.65 -19.51
CA ASN A 155 4.59 10.22 -18.21
C ASN A 155 5.72 11.06 -17.62
N VAL A 156 6.96 10.65 -17.83
CA VAL A 156 8.15 11.43 -17.41
C VAL A 156 8.21 12.75 -18.16
N ALA A 157 8.03 12.72 -19.50
CA ALA A 157 8.04 13.92 -20.32
C ALA A 157 6.95 14.92 -19.90
N GLN A 158 5.75 14.44 -19.61
CA GLN A 158 4.65 15.26 -19.11
C GLN A 158 4.96 15.85 -17.73
N ALA A 159 5.50 15.06 -16.80
CA ALA A 159 5.86 15.53 -15.46
C ALA A 159 6.90 16.67 -15.51
N VAL A 160 7.88 16.59 -16.41
CA VAL A 160 8.88 17.66 -16.61
C VAL A 160 8.26 18.96 -17.12
N GLN A 161 7.23 18.88 -17.95
CA GLN A 161 6.53 20.08 -18.45
C GLN A 161 5.70 20.76 -17.35
N ASP A 162 5.07 19.96 -16.49
CA ASP A 162 4.15 20.46 -15.46
C ASP A 162 4.88 20.99 -14.20
N LEU A 163 6.18 20.68 -14.04
CA LEU A 163 7.02 21.17 -12.95
C LEU A 163 7.79 22.48 -13.29
N LYS A 164 7.63 23.00 -14.51
CA LYS A 164 8.20 24.30 -14.95
C LYS A 164 7.24 25.43 -14.66
#